data_92ad2ff8cb0b22ce80de4e1293d98eed
#
_entry.id   92ad2ff8cb0b22ce80de4e1293d98eed
#
_cell.length_a   1.000
_cell.length_b   1.000
_cell.length_c   1.000
_cell.angle_alpha   90.00
_cell.angle_beta   90.00
_cell.angle_gamma   90.00
#
_symmetry.space_group_name_H-M   'P 1'
#
loop_
_entity.id
_entity.type
_entity.pdbx_description
1 polymer ?
#
loop_
_entity_poly.entity_id
_entity_poly.type
_entity_poly.pdbx_seq_one_letter_code
_entity_poly.pdbx_strand_id
1 'polypeptide(L)'
;MSSSTRAKAIELWQTDIPEGGGKETLARTLFCVENPPGTKYVSGSQDSIGIVFPGVNRLDYAKENYWPASIISVTEEETLQWIEQHLWFINLSPRDKNFDVLSDTSISVAGAKSLAEAADGLWKSITERDLASFGNYFRASFEAQIAMFPHMVTPKITETIKFYEKEALGWKISGAGGGGYLVLVSGKPVANAMQIRIRRG
;
A
#
# COMPACT_ATOMS: atom_id res chain seq x y z
N MET A 1 4.46 4.05 -0.59
CA MET A 1 4.52 5.42 -0.02
C MET A 1 4.20 6.43 -1.12
N SER A 2 3.32 7.37 -0.84
CA SER A 2 3.03 8.48 -1.73
C SER A 2 4.26 9.39 -1.86
N SER A 3 4.62 9.73 -3.09
CA SER A 3 5.71 10.68 -3.35
C SER A 3 5.34 12.11 -2.87
N SER A 4 4.06 12.44 -2.90
CA SER A 4 3.55 13.73 -2.41
C SER A 4 3.65 13.84 -0.90
N THR A 5 3.27 12.82 -0.14
CA THR A 5 3.38 12.78 1.33
C THR A 5 4.85 12.86 1.76
N ARG A 6 5.75 12.17 1.04
CA ARG A 6 7.19 12.25 1.31
C ARG A 6 7.74 13.67 1.06
N ALA A 7 7.32 14.32 -0.03
CA ALA A 7 7.73 15.69 -0.29
C ALA A 7 7.28 16.65 0.83
N LYS A 8 6.05 16.50 1.31
CA LYS A 8 5.54 17.29 2.45
C LYS A 8 6.29 16.99 3.75
N ALA A 9 6.67 15.75 3.99
CA ALA A 9 7.48 15.40 5.16
C ALA A 9 8.86 16.08 5.13
N ILE A 10 9.51 16.09 3.95
CA ILE A 10 10.79 16.79 3.76
C ILE A 10 10.63 18.31 3.95
N GLU A 11 9.56 18.89 3.41
CA GLU A 11 9.25 20.32 3.60
C GLU A 11 9.00 20.65 5.07
N LEU A 12 8.23 19.81 5.78
CA LEU A 12 7.87 20.01 7.18
C LEU A 12 9.06 19.92 8.12
N TRP A 13 9.91 18.92 7.93
CA TRP A 13 11.00 18.63 8.86
C TRP A 13 12.38 19.08 8.36
N GLN A 14 12.50 19.42 7.08
CA GLN A 14 13.73 19.87 6.39
C GLN A 14 14.89 18.87 6.46
N THR A 15 14.68 17.70 7.02
CA THR A 15 15.61 16.59 7.16
C THR A 15 14.88 15.25 7.08
N ASP A 16 15.52 14.20 7.54
CA ASP A 16 14.86 12.92 7.83
C ASP A 16 13.87 13.05 8.99
N ILE A 17 13.13 11.98 9.26
CA ILE A 17 12.13 11.94 10.33
C ILE A 17 12.80 12.31 11.65
N PRO A 18 12.25 13.26 12.43
CA PRO A 18 12.83 13.66 13.72
C PRO A 18 12.95 12.47 14.67
N GLU A 19 14.07 12.37 15.38
CA GLU A 19 14.31 11.30 16.35
C GLU A 19 13.45 11.43 17.63
N GLY A 20 12.97 12.65 17.91
CA GLY A 20 12.13 12.95 19.08
C GLY A 20 10.65 13.10 18.75
N GLY A 21 9.80 13.12 19.78
CA GLY A 21 8.38 13.48 19.64
C GLY A 21 7.40 12.32 19.51
N GLY A 22 7.87 11.07 19.46
CA GLY A 22 7.02 9.89 19.35
C GLY A 22 6.45 9.69 17.95
N LYS A 23 6.52 8.45 17.44
CA LYS A 23 6.14 8.11 16.06
C LYS A 23 4.69 8.49 15.74
N GLU A 24 3.77 8.23 16.66
CA GLU A 24 2.37 8.55 16.42
C GLU A 24 2.12 10.06 16.31
N THR A 25 2.74 10.87 17.17
CA THR A 25 2.64 12.32 17.11
C THR A 25 3.19 12.85 15.78
N LEU A 26 4.36 12.38 15.34
CA LEU A 26 4.95 12.79 14.07
C LEU A 26 4.05 12.39 12.87
N ALA A 27 3.52 11.18 12.87
CA ALA A 27 2.62 10.74 11.81
C ALA A 27 1.31 11.53 11.78
N ARG A 28 0.73 11.86 12.95
CA ARG A 28 -0.46 12.72 13.05
C ARG A 28 -0.17 14.13 12.57
N THR A 29 0.98 14.71 12.93
CA THR A 29 1.40 16.03 12.46
C THR A 29 1.47 16.05 10.93
N LEU A 30 2.13 15.07 10.31
CA LEU A 30 2.21 14.97 8.87
C LEU A 30 0.82 14.79 8.21
N PHE A 31 -0.04 13.96 8.80
CA PHE A 31 -1.43 13.78 8.36
C PHE A 31 -2.22 15.11 8.39
N CYS A 32 -2.08 15.90 9.45
CA CYS A 32 -2.71 17.23 9.56
C CYS A 32 -2.17 18.21 8.51
N VAL A 33 -0.87 18.19 8.22
CA VAL A 33 -0.27 19.02 7.16
C VAL A 33 -0.78 18.63 5.77
N GLU A 34 -1.05 17.35 5.55
CA GLU A 34 -1.66 16.88 4.29
C GLU A 34 -3.14 17.27 4.17
N ASN A 35 -3.82 17.41 5.28
CA ASN A 35 -5.25 17.65 5.36
C ASN A 35 -5.55 18.93 6.18
N PRO A 36 -5.14 20.13 5.69
CA PRO A 36 -5.40 21.38 6.39
C PRO A 36 -6.93 21.62 6.52
N PRO A 37 -7.35 22.45 7.49
CA PRO A 37 -8.76 22.81 7.66
C PRO A 37 -9.39 23.29 6.34
N GLY A 38 -10.58 22.78 6.02
CA GLY A 38 -11.28 23.08 4.77
C GLY A 38 -10.94 22.16 3.58
N THR A 39 -10.07 21.16 3.77
CA THR A 39 -9.81 20.13 2.74
C THR A 39 -11.10 19.42 2.34
N LYS A 40 -11.44 19.47 1.05
CA LYS A 40 -12.66 18.86 0.52
C LYS A 40 -12.61 17.32 0.53
N TYR A 41 -11.44 16.77 0.22
CA TYR A 41 -11.20 15.33 0.18
C TYR A 41 -10.01 15.00 1.08
N VAL A 42 -10.29 14.37 2.20
CA VAL A 42 -9.27 13.99 3.17
C VAL A 42 -8.47 12.82 2.63
N SER A 43 -7.15 12.99 2.53
CA SER A 43 -6.21 11.90 2.23
C SER A 43 -6.19 10.94 3.42
N GLY A 44 -6.08 9.63 3.16
CA GLY A 44 -5.98 8.65 4.23
C GLY A 44 -4.65 8.74 4.99
N SER A 45 -4.67 8.34 6.25
CA SER A 45 -3.51 8.41 7.15
C SER A 45 -2.42 7.36 6.89
N GLN A 46 -2.68 6.37 6.02
CA GLN A 46 -1.74 5.27 5.76
C GLN A 46 -0.39 5.75 5.21
N ASP A 47 -0.36 6.80 4.40
CA ASP A 47 0.87 7.31 3.84
C ASP A 47 1.73 8.03 4.88
N SER A 48 1.13 8.87 5.72
CA SER A 48 1.83 9.55 6.83
C SER A 48 2.36 8.55 7.86
N ILE A 49 1.58 7.52 8.18
CA ILE A 49 2.00 6.43 9.07
C ILE A 49 3.16 5.65 8.42
N GLY A 50 3.04 5.26 7.15
CA GLY A 50 4.07 4.51 6.43
C GLY A 50 5.38 5.28 6.23
N ILE A 51 5.36 6.61 6.30
CA ILE A 51 6.58 7.43 6.31
C ILE A 51 7.25 7.37 7.68
N VAL A 52 6.50 7.44 8.77
CA VAL A 52 7.06 7.56 10.12
C VAL A 52 7.36 6.20 10.76
N PHE A 53 6.45 5.24 10.63
CA PHE A 53 6.63 3.91 11.22
C PHE A 53 7.49 3.01 10.33
N PRO A 54 8.53 2.37 10.87
CA PRO A 54 9.35 1.41 10.13
C PRO A 54 8.64 0.06 9.98
N GLY A 55 9.20 -0.79 9.15
CA GLY A 55 8.71 -2.15 8.96
C GLY A 55 7.43 -2.23 8.13
N VAL A 56 6.58 -3.20 8.44
CA VAL A 56 5.27 -3.40 7.83
C VAL A 56 4.19 -3.14 8.87
N ASN A 57 3.22 -2.32 8.51
CA ASN A 57 2.24 -1.82 9.45
C ASN A 57 0.83 -2.30 9.07
N ARG A 58 0.12 -2.90 10.03
CA ARG A 58 -1.31 -3.14 9.98
C ARG A 58 -2.02 -1.96 10.65
N LEU A 59 -3.02 -1.44 9.96
CA LEU A 59 -3.81 -0.29 10.41
C LEU A 59 -5.27 -0.72 10.51
N ASP A 60 -5.81 -0.75 11.72
CA ASP A 60 -7.22 -1.10 11.94
C ASP A 60 -8.03 0.18 12.15
N TYR A 61 -8.95 0.46 11.25
CA TYR A 61 -9.79 1.66 11.28
C TYR A 61 -11.14 1.37 11.92
N ALA A 62 -11.57 2.23 12.83
CA ALA A 62 -12.94 2.27 13.29
C ALA A 62 -13.82 3.08 12.31
N LYS A 63 -15.12 2.79 12.31
CA LYS A 63 -16.09 3.51 11.49
C LYS A 63 -15.97 5.03 11.70
N GLU A 64 -16.03 5.78 10.61
CA GLU A 64 -16.01 7.26 10.56
C GLU A 64 -14.70 7.93 11.03
N ASN A 65 -13.62 7.18 11.25
CA ASN A 65 -12.33 7.73 11.63
C ASN A 65 -11.33 7.69 10.48
N TYR A 66 -10.65 8.81 10.24
CA TYR A 66 -9.52 8.91 9.29
C TYR A 66 -8.18 8.46 9.90
N TRP A 67 -8.15 8.26 11.23
CA TRP A 67 -6.99 7.75 11.94
C TRP A 67 -7.28 6.35 12.47
N PRO A 68 -6.35 5.39 12.35
CA PRO A 68 -6.59 4.03 12.80
C PRO A 68 -6.75 3.97 14.33
N ALA A 69 -7.62 3.07 14.78
CA ALA A 69 -7.79 2.74 16.20
C ALA A 69 -6.59 1.98 16.76
N SER A 70 -5.89 1.21 15.90
CA SER A 70 -4.65 0.53 16.26
C SER A 70 -3.66 0.53 15.10
N ILE A 71 -2.36 0.55 15.45
CA ILE A 71 -1.23 0.42 14.55
C ILE A 71 -0.37 -0.73 15.09
N ILE A 72 -0.28 -1.82 14.34
CA ILE A 72 0.55 -2.98 14.69
C ILE A 72 1.69 -3.05 13.69
N SER A 73 2.94 -2.95 14.17
CA SER A 73 4.13 -2.96 13.32
C SER A 73 4.90 -4.26 13.49
N VAL A 74 5.30 -4.87 12.37
CA VAL A 74 6.28 -5.95 12.32
C VAL A 74 7.61 -5.34 11.91
N THR A 75 8.61 -5.48 12.79
CA THR A 75 9.97 -4.95 12.62
C THR A 75 11.04 -6.03 12.76
N GLU A 76 10.67 -7.27 13.00
CA GLU A 76 11.57 -8.41 13.12
C GLU A 76 12.28 -8.65 11.80
N GLU A 77 13.62 -8.64 11.84
CA GLU A 77 14.47 -8.68 10.66
C GLU A 77 14.20 -9.91 9.76
N GLU A 78 13.98 -11.08 10.36
CA GLU A 78 13.64 -12.29 9.61
C GLU A 78 12.35 -12.14 8.78
N THR A 79 11.32 -11.54 9.35
CA THR A 79 10.03 -11.34 8.66
C THR A 79 10.17 -10.28 7.57
N LEU A 80 10.92 -9.20 7.85
CA LEU A 80 11.18 -8.16 6.84
C LEU A 80 12.00 -8.69 5.66
N GLN A 81 13.06 -9.48 5.92
CA GLN A 81 13.84 -10.12 4.88
C GLN A 81 13.01 -11.11 4.07
N TRP A 82 12.15 -11.90 4.74
CA TRP A 82 11.25 -12.81 4.07
C TRP A 82 10.31 -12.07 3.10
N ILE A 83 9.71 -10.96 3.53
CA ILE A 83 8.85 -10.14 2.65
C ILE A 83 9.66 -9.58 1.48
N GLU A 84 10.85 -9.03 1.74
CA GLU A 84 11.74 -8.48 0.71
C GLU A 84 12.14 -9.52 -0.35
N GLN A 85 12.35 -10.77 0.06
CA GLN A 85 12.68 -11.87 -0.86
C GLN A 85 11.52 -12.22 -1.81
N HIS A 86 10.30 -11.93 -1.43
CA HIS A 86 9.10 -12.35 -2.16
C HIS A 86 8.32 -11.21 -2.82
N LEU A 87 8.65 -9.94 -2.53
CA LEU A 87 8.02 -8.78 -3.14
C LEU A 87 8.89 -8.12 -4.18
N TRP A 88 8.32 -8.00 -5.37
CA TRP A 88 8.95 -7.40 -6.54
C TRP A 88 8.06 -6.33 -7.11
N PHE A 89 8.60 -5.24 -7.66
CA PHE A 89 7.80 -4.26 -8.37
C PHE A 89 8.29 -3.98 -9.78
N ILE A 90 7.30 -3.81 -10.64
CA ILE A 90 7.46 -3.41 -12.04
C ILE A 90 7.06 -1.96 -12.15
N ASN A 91 7.90 -1.17 -12.81
CA ASN A 91 7.56 0.22 -13.11
C ASN A 91 6.51 0.24 -14.23
N LEU A 92 5.36 0.83 -13.94
CA LEU A 92 4.31 1.14 -14.92
C LEU A 92 4.53 2.55 -15.48
N SER A 93 3.82 2.87 -16.56
CA SER A 93 3.82 4.25 -17.05
C SER A 93 3.32 5.22 -15.98
N PRO A 94 3.80 6.47 -15.96
CA PRO A 94 3.21 7.50 -15.12
C PRO A 94 1.70 7.60 -15.39
N ARG A 95 0.96 7.91 -14.31
CA ARG A 95 -0.47 8.19 -14.44
C ARG A 95 -0.69 9.43 -15.29
N ASP A 96 -1.72 9.41 -16.15
CA ASP A 96 -2.17 10.60 -16.86
C ASP A 96 -2.59 11.68 -15.83
N LYS A 97 -2.28 12.94 -16.10
CA LYS A 97 -2.61 14.06 -15.21
C LYS A 97 -4.10 14.25 -15.00
N ASN A 98 -4.91 13.86 -16.01
CA ASN A 98 -6.36 13.96 -15.99
C ASN A 98 -7.05 12.65 -15.59
N PHE A 99 -6.28 11.66 -15.13
CA PHE A 99 -6.83 10.36 -14.77
C PHE A 99 -7.62 10.44 -13.46
N ASP A 100 -8.93 10.26 -13.55
CA ASP A 100 -9.82 10.21 -12.40
C ASP A 100 -9.95 8.77 -11.89
N VAL A 101 -9.26 8.48 -10.80
CA VAL A 101 -9.29 7.16 -10.12
C VAL A 101 -10.66 6.87 -9.52
N LEU A 102 -11.40 7.91 -9.14
CA LEU A 102 -12.69 7.80 -8.45
C LEU A 102 -13.87 7.72 -9.42
N SER A 103 -13.62 7.81 -10.73
CA SER A 103 -14.65 7.60 -11.75
C SER A 103 -15.23 6.19 -11.62
N ASP A 104 -16.55 6.09 -11.77
CA ASP A 104 -17.32 4.83 -11.68
C ASP A 104 -17.09 4.02 -10.39
N THR A 105 -16.75 4.71 -9.30
CA THR A 105 -16.58 4.08 -7.99
C THR A 105 -17.89 3.44 -7.52
N SER A 106 -17.82 2.17 -7.11
CA SER A 106 -18.94 1.38 -6.58
C SER A 106 -18.60 0.77 -5.22
N ILE A 107 -18.56 1.61 -4.18
CA ILE A 107 -18.27 1.14 -2.82
C ILE A 107 -19.52 0.44 -2.26
N SER A 108 -19.34 -0.80 -1.80
CA SER A 108 -20.38 -1.59 -1.16
C SER A 108 -19.88 -2.18 0.16
N VAL A 109 -20.81 -2.46 1.07
CA VAL A 109 -20.49 -3.16 2.34
C VAL A 109 -19.84 -4.52 2.08
N ALA A 110 -20.35 -5.26 1.08
CA ALA A 110 -19.79 -6.55 0.69
C ALA A 110 -18.34 -6.41 0.16
N GLY A 111 -18.08 -5.44 -0.74
CA GLY A 111 -16.75 -5.17 -1.27
C GLY A 111 -15.76 -4.74 -0.18
N ALA A 112 -16.19 -3.86 0.73
CA ALA A 112 -15.38 -3.44 1.86
C ALA A 112 -15.05 -4.62 2.81
N LYS A 113 -16.03 -5.50 3.06
CA LYS A 113 -15.83 -6.72 3.87
C LYS A 113 -14.83 -7.67 3.20
N SER A 114 -14.99 -7.94 1.90
CA SER A 114 -14.05 -8.79 1.15
C SER A 114 -12.62 -8.25 1.18
N LEU A 115 -12.47 -6.91 1.06
CA LEU A 115 -11.15 -6.26 1.16
C LEU A 115 -10.55 -6.41 2.56
N ALA A 116 -11.36 -6.26 3.61
CA ALA A 116 -10.92 -6.42 5.00
C ALA A 116 -10.51 -7.88 5.28
N GLU A 117 -11.31 -8.87 4.87
CA GLU A 117 -10.99 -10.30 5.01
C GLU A 117 -9.70 -10.67 4.27
N ALA A 118 -9.50 -10.13 3.06
CA ALA A 118 -8.25 -10.32 2.32
C ALA A 118 -7.05 -9.68 3.03
N ALA A 119 -7.22 -8.50 3.65
CA ALA A 119 -6.18 -7.84 4.42
C ALA A 119 -5.82 -8.61 5.71
N ASP A 120 -6.81 -9.19 6.40
CA ASP A 120 -6.59 -10.03 7.56
C ASP A 120 -5.82 -11.30 7.21
N GLY A 121 -6.22 -11.99 6.12
CA GLY A 121 -5.52 -13.17 5.61
C GLY A 121 -4.10 -12.85 5.17
N LEU A 122 -3.91 -11.70 4.53
CA LEU A 122 -2.59 -11.21 4.13
C LEU A 122 -1.69 -10.97 5.35
N TRP A 123 -2.19 -10.31 6.39
CA TRP A 123 -1.44 -10.08 7.61
C TRP A 123 -1.03 -11.39 8.28
N LYS A 124 -1.97 -12.34 8.37
CA LYS A 124 -1.70 -13.67 8.93
C LYS A 124 -0.61 -14.40 8.13
N SER A 125 -0.69 -14.39 6.80
CA SER A 125 0.30 -15.04 5.94
C SER A 125 1.71 -14.44 6.09
N ILE A 126 1.82 -13.13 6.36
CA ILE A 126 3.09 -12.46 6.67
C ILE A 126 3.65 -12.96 8.01
N THR A 127 2.84 -12.99 9.06
CA THR A 127 3.29 -13.41 10.40
C THR A 127 3.65 -14.89 10.46
N GLU A 128 2.97 -15.73 9.66
CA GLU A 128 3.24 -17.17 9.53
C GLU A 128 4.29 -17.50 8.46
N ARG A 129 4.69 -16.51 7.65
CA ARG A 129 5.60 -16.66 6.49
C ARG A 129 5.11 -17.72 5.50
N ASP A 130 3.80 -17.79 5.28
CA ASP A 130 3.16 -18.67 4.30
C ASP A 130 3.09 -17.97 2.93
N LEU A 131 4.02 -18.33 2.04
CA LEU A 131 4.15 -17.70 0.74
C LEU A 131 2.93 -17.95 -0.17
N ALA A 132 2.32 -19.12 -0.12
CA ALA A 132 1.17 -19.44 -0.96
C ALA A 132 -0.05 -18.60 -0.55
N SER A 133 -0.35 -18.56 0.74
CA SER A 133 -1.40 -17.71 1.30
C SER A 133 -1.11 -16.23 1.07
N PHE A 134 0.17 -15.79 1.20
CA PHE A 134 0.59 -14.41 0.94
C PHE A 134 0.23 -14.00 -0.50
N GLY A 135 0.59 -14.79 -1.51
CA GLY A 135 0.24 -14.52 -2.90
C GLY A 135 -1.27 -14.49 -3.13
N ASN A 136 -1.99 -15.47 -2.59
CA ASN A 136 -3.45 -15.57 -2.74
C ASN A 136 -4.18 -14.36 -2.14
N TYR A 137 -3.89 -13.98 -0.89
CA TYR A 137 -4.54 -12.84 -0.23
C TYR A 137 -4.09 -11.50 -0.80
N PHE A 138 -2.84 -11.40 -1.29
CA PHE A 138 -2.36 -10.22 -1.99
C PHE A 138 -3.20 -9.95 -3.23
N ARG A 139 -3.46 -10.99 -4.04
CA ARG A 139 -4.32 -10.93 -5.22
C ARG A 139 -5.78 -10.69 -4.83
N ALA A 140 -6.33 -11.42 -3.84
CA ALA A 140 -7.71 -11.25 -3.40
C ALA A 140 -7.97 -9.80 -2.92
N SER A 141 -7.02 -9.17 -2.22
CA SER A 141 -7.15 -7.77 -1.83
C SER A 141 -7.17 -6.81 -3.03
N PHE A 142 -6.44 -7.13 -4.09
CA PHE A 142 -6.48 -6.37 -5.34
C PHE A 142 -7.80 -6.55 -6.08
N GLU A 143 -8.29 -7.77 -6.21
CA GLU A 143 -9.57 -8.08 -6.86
C GLU A 143 -10.75 -7.39 -6.13
N ALA A 144 -10.78 -7.43 -4.80
CA ALA A 144 -11.78 -6.71 -4.01
C ALA A 144 -11.68 -5.19 -4.20
N GLN A 145 -10.48 -4.65 -4.32
CA GLN A 145 -10.26 -3.22 -4.53
C GLN A 145 -10.72 -2.77 -5.91
N ILE A 146 -10.35 -3.47 -6.98
CA ILE A 146 -10.74 -3.10 -8.36
C ILE A 146 -12.23 -3.32 -8.63
N ALA A 147 -12.89 -4.22 -7.89
CA ALA A 147 -14.36 -4.36 -7.95
C ALA A 147 -15.08 -3.10 -7.45
N MET A 148 -14.49 -2.37 -6.51
CA MET A 148 -15.02 -1.09 -6.01
C MET A 148 -14.49 0.12 -6.79
N PHE A 149 -13.29 0.02 -7.35
CA PHE A 149 -12.59 1.10 -8.05
C PHE A 149 -12.09 0.63 -9.43
N PRO A 150 -12.98 0.38 -10.40
CA PRO A 150 -12.63 -0.25 -11.68
C PRO A 150 -11.62 0.57 -12.49
N HIS A 151 -11.66 1.89 -12.38
CA HIS A 151 -10.73 2.79 -13.06
C HIS A 151 -9.27 2.69 -12.60
N MET A 152 -8.99 1.98 -11.50
CA MET A 152 -7.60 1.72 -11.09
C MET A 152 -6.81 0.96 -12.14
N VAL A 153 -7.47 0.14 -12.97
CA VAL A 153 -6.85 -0.73 -13.96
C VAL A 153 -7.10 -0.23 -15.37
N THR A 154 -6.02 0.09 -16.09
CA THR A 154 -6.07 0.42 -17.51
C THR A 154 -5.80 -0.82 -18.38
N PRO A 155 -6.13 -0.84 -19.68
CA PRO A 155 -5.78 -1.93 -20.59
C PRO A 155 -4.30 -2.31 -20.54
N LYS A 156 -3.41 -1.33 -20.48
CA LYS A 156 -1.97 -1.54 -20.37
C LYS A 156 -1.55 -2.24 -19.07
N ILE A 157 -2.21 -1.89 -17.95
CA ILE A 157 -1.98 -2.56 -16.67
C ILE A 157 -2.45 -4.02 -16.75
N THR A 158 -3.61 -4.27 -17.36
CA THR A 158 -4.13 -5.63 -17.57
C THR A 158 -3.16 -6.48 -18.41
N GLU A 159 -2.60 -5.92 -19.47
CA GLU A 159 -1.60 -6.59 -20.31
C GLU A 159 -0.33 -6.91 -19.49
N THR A 160 0.13 -5.97 -18.67
CA THR A 160 1.28 -6.17 -17.80
C THR A 160 1.02 -7.30 -16.79
N ILE A 161 -0.15 -7.32 -16.16
CA ILE A 161 -0.55 -8.39 -15.25
C ILE A 161 -0.54 -9.74 -15.97
N LYS A 162 -1.16 -9.85 -17.14
CA LYS A 162 -1.19 -11.07 -17.95
C LYS A 162 0.21 -11.59 -18.31
N PHE A 163 1.16 -10.68 -18.52
CA PHE A 163 2.53 -11.07 -18.80
C PHE A 163 3.20 -11.76 -17.61
N TYR A 164 2.96 -11.27 -16.40
CA TYR A 164 3.60 -11.79 -15.19
C TYR A 164 2.78 -12.83 -14.41
N GLU A 165 1.48 -13.03 -14.70
CA GLU A 165 0.59 -13.92 -13.93
C GLU A 165 1.06 -15.39 -13.85
N LYS A 166 1.86 -15.84 -14.83
CA LYS A 166 2.44 -17.20 -14.83
C LYS A 166 3.66 -17.35 -13.92
N GLU A 167 4.28 -16.24 -13.55
CA GLU A 167 5.50 -16.21 -12.72
C GLU A 167 5.22 -15.73 -11.29
N ALA A 168 4.10 -15.04 -11.09
CA ALA A 168 3.71 -14.46 -9.81
C ALA A 168 2.60 -15.28 -9.14
N LEU A 169 2.71 -15.42 -7.82
CA LEU A 169 1.67 -16.02 -6.97
C LEU A 169 0.52 -15.05 -6.68
N GLY A 170 0.82 -13.75 -6.74
CA GLY A 170 -0.13 -12.67 -6.52
C GLY A 170 0.40 -11.35 -7.06
N TRP A 171 -0.51 -10.40 -7.26
CA TRP A 171 -0.19 -9.07 -7.78
C TRP A 171 -1.15 -8.02 -7.23
N LYS A 172 -0.67 -6.76 -7.18
CA LYS A 172 -1.46 -5.60 -6.78
C LYS A 172 -0.82 -4.32 -7.32
N ILE A 173 -1.65 -3.34 -7.66
CA ILE A 173 -1.15 -2.00 -8.01
C ILE A 173 -0.83 -1.24 -6.72
N SER A 174 0.32 -0.58 -6.68
CA SER A 174 0.68 0.31 -5.57
C SER A 174 -0.02 1.66 -5.72
N GLY A 175 -0.73 2.08 -4.68
CA GLY A 175 -1.43 3.36 -4.63
C GLY A 175 -2.77 3.37 -5.37
N ALA A 176 -3.15 4.52 -5.91
CA ALA A 176 -4.48 4.76 -6.45
C ALA A 176 -4.74 4.17 -7.85
N GLY A 177 -3.75 3.54 -8.48
CA GLY A 177 -3.91 2.95 -9.82
C GLY A 177 -3.72 3.93 -10.97
N GLY A 178 -4.09 3.52 -12.18
CA GLY A 178 -3.89 4.29 -13.41
C GLY A 178 -2.43 4.38 -13.87
N GLY A 179 -1.47 3.88 -13.09
CA GLY A 179 -0.03 3.92 -13.34
C GLY A 179 0.76 3.67 -12.05
N GLY A 180 2.04 4.03 -12.03
CA GLY A 180 2.93 3.86 -10.88
C GLY A 180 3.64 2.52 -10.88
N TYR A 181 3.33 1.62 -9.96
CA TYR A 181 4.00 0.34 -9.82
C TYR A 181 3.00 -0.82 -9.71
N LEU A 182 3.30 -1.91 -10.40
CA LEU A 182 2.72 -3.22 -10.15
C LEU A 182 3.62 -3.97 -9.16
N VAL A 183 3.05 -4.41 -8.06
CA VAL A 183 3.74 -5.23 -7.05
C VAL A 183 3.39 -6.68 -7.27
N LEU A 184 4.39 -7.54 -7.31
CA LEU A 184 4.26 -8.98 -7.53
C LEU A 184 4.74 -9.74 -6.29
N VAL A 185 4.05 -10.81 -5.95
CA VAL A 185 4.51 -11.83 -4.99
C VAL A 185 5.08 -13.00 -5.78
N SER A 186 6.33 -13.38 -5.53
CA SER A 186 6.97 -14.50 -6.23
C SER A 186 7.96 -15.23 -5.34
N GLY A 187 8.02 -16.55 -5.45
CA GLY A 187 9.01 -17.40 -4.78
C GLY A 187 10.39 -17.40 -5.44
N LYS A 188 10.56 -16.69 -6.55
CA LYS A 188 11.82 -16.60 -7.31
C LYS A 188 11.98 -15.17 -7.87
N PRO A 189 13.21 -14.77 -8.22
CA PRO A 189 13.44 -13.49 -8.88
C PRO A 189 12.61 -13.35 -10.15
N VAL A 190 12.02 -12.16 -10.35
CA VAL A 190 11.19 -11.82 -11.51
C VAL A 190 11.99 -10.96 -12.47
N ALA A 191 11.99 -11.33 -13.76
CA ALA A 191 12.72 -10.60 -14.78
C ALA A 191 12.17 -9.17 -14.93
N ASN A 192 13.08 -8.19 -15.10
CA ASN A 192 12.78 -6.76 -15.22
C ASN A 192 12.05 -6.14 -14.00
N ALA A 193 12.04 -6.83 -12.86
CA ALA A 193 11.48 -6.33 -11.62
C ALA A 193 12.59 -5.85 -10.66
N MET A 194 12.22 -4.92 -9.81
CA MET A 194 13.08 -4.43 -8.72
C MET A 194 12.60 -5.05 -7.40
N GLN A 195 13.55 -5.52 -6.58
CA GLN A 195 13.22 -6.03 -5.26
C GLN A 195 12.83 -4.89 -4.32
N ILE A 196 11.76 -5.08 -3.56
CA ILE A 196 11.34 -4.11 -2.54
C ILE A 196 12.31 -4.15 -1.37
N ARG A 197 12.59 -2.97 -0.82
CA ARG A 197 13.31 -2.81 0.45
C ARG A 197 12.40 -2.13 1.45
N ILE A 198 12.35 -2.70 2.65
CA ILE A 198 11.53 -2.20 3.76
C ILE A 198 12.46 -1.40 4.68
N ARG A 199 12.01 -0.22 5.07
CA ARG A 199 12.78 0.63 5.96
C ARG A 199 12.84 0.01 7.36
N ARG A 200 14.04 -0.11 7.89
CA ARG A 200 14.32 -0.42 9.30
C ARG A 200 14.17 0.84 10.15
N GLY A 201 14.02 0.68 11.44
CA GLY A 201 13.96 1.78 12.40
C GLY A 201 15.30 2.42 12.67
#